data_7aeb830de95408cc006a6b06617003f7
#
_entry.id   7aeb830de95408cc006a6b06617003f7
#
_cell.length_a   1.000
_cell.length_b   1.000
_cell.length_c   1.000
_cell.angle_alpha   90.00
_cell.angle_beta   90.00
_cell.angle_gamma   90.00
#
_symmetry.space_group_name_H-M   'P 1'
#
loop_
_entity.id
_entity.type
_entity.pdbx_description
1 polymer ?
#
loop_
_entity_poly.entity_id
_entity_poly.type
_entity_poly.pdbx_seq_one_letter_code
_entity_poly.pdbx_strand_id
1 'polypeptide(L)'
;MLRANIKMAPEPFLTLLLICCSSFIGPRMGVYDGELNYCPPTPNCVSSQSWKWNPLHSIKPYTYENISREDAFNKLKTLLDEKENVSVTADPNNLYINTFYFTKVFRFPDKVEFLFDEKTPTVQIRSASVFGIFDIFHNRVRLEYIRRELDWK
;
A
#
# COMPACT_ATOMS: atom_id res chain seq x y z
N MET A 1 -15.63 -13.37 55.40
CA MET A 1 -15.19 -12.31 54.49
C MET A 1 -14.74 -12.94 53.15
N LEU A 2 -15.66 -12.98 52.18
CA LEU A 2 -15.35 -13.47 50.83
C LEU A 2 -14.86 -12.27 49.99
N ARG A 3 -13.58 -12.31 49.57
CA ARG A 3 -13.06 -11.38 48.55
C ARG A 3 -13.50 -11.88 47.18
N ALA A 4 -14.43 -11.17 46.56
CA ALA A 4 -14.78 -11.37 45.15
C ALA A 4 -13.59 -10.88 44.26
N ASN A 5 -12.92 -11.82 43.63
CA ASN A 5 -12.00 -11.52 42.54
C ASN A 5 -12.82 -11.10 41.29
N ILE A 6 -13.02 -9.82 41.10
CA ILE A 6 -13.55 -9.30 39.87
C ILE A 6 -12.41 -9.41 38.84
N LYS A 7 -12.43 -10.45 37.99
CA LYS A 7 -11.67 -10.48 36.74
C LYS A 7 -12.32 -9.43 35.82
N MET A 8 -11.72 -8.26 35.75
CA MET A 8 -12.07 -7.28 34.73
C MET A 8 -11.67 -7.90 33.36
N ALA A 9 -12.66 -8.28 32.58
CA ALA A 9 -12.46 -8.54 31.17
C ALA A 9 -12.00 -7.23 30.51
N PRO A 10 -11.04 -7.26 29.59
CA PRO A 10 -10.63 -6.04 28.88
C PRO A 10 -11.86 -5.48 28.16
N GLU A 11 -12.20 -4.27 28.48
CA GLU A 11 -13.30 -3.54 27.86
C GLU A 11 -13.17 -3.62 26.34
N PRO A 12 -14.23 -3.93 25.59
CA PRO A 12 -14.17 -4.03 24.13
C PRO A 12 -13.67 -2.73 23.48
N PHE A 13 -13.85 -1.62 24.16
CA PHE A 13 -13.35 -0.31 23.75
C PHE A 13 -11.82 -0.21 23.78
N LEU A 14 -11.17 -0.81 24.76
CA LEU A 14 -9.70 -0.83 24.87
C LEU A 14 -9.08 -1.72 23.79
N THR A 15 -9.74 -2.83 23.47
CA THR A 15 -9.32 -3.73 22.38
C THR A 15 -9.47 -3.04 21.02
N LEU A 16 -10.55 -2.30 20.80
CA LEU A 16 -10.77 -1.52 19.58
C LEU A 16 -9.74 -0.39 19.45
N LEU A 17 -9.39 0.27 20.55
CA LEU A 17 -8.39 1.33 20.60
C LEU A 17 -6.98 0.78 20.29
N LEU A 18 -6.63 -0.39 20.80
CA LEU A 18 -5.36 -1.06 20.55
C LEU A 18 -5.24 -1.51 19.08
N ILE A 19 -6.33 -1.98 18.48
CA ILE A 19 -6.36 -2.31 17.05
C ILE A 19 -6.20 -1.04 16.20
N CYS A 20 -6.83 0.05 16.59
CA CYS A 20 -6.69 1.34 15.92
C CYS A 20 -5.26 1.91 16.04
N CYS A 21 -4.64 1.78 17.22
CA CYS A 21 -3.26 2.24 17.45
C CYS A 21 -2.21 1.36 16.78
N SER A 22 -2.45 0.05 16.62
CA SER A 22 -1.54 -0.81 15.85
C SER A 22 -1.53 -0.46 14.36
N SER A 23 -2.63 0.09 13.85
CA SER A 23 -2.70 0.64 12.49
C SER A 23 -1.92 1.96 12.33
N PHE A 24 -1.62 2.66 13.43
CA PHE A 24 -0.86 3.92 13.42
C PHE A 24 0.61 3.73 12.98
N ILE A 25 1.19 2.56 13.28
CA ILE A 25 2.55 2.23 12.84
C ILE A 25 2.57 1.86 11.36
N GLY A 26 1.41 1.57 10.79
CA GLY A 26 1.19 1.21 9.39
C GLY A 26 2.15 0.10 8.89
N PRO A 27 1.81 -0.62 7.85
CA PRO A 27 2.71 -1.63 7.31
C PRO A 27 4.02 -0.97 6.87
N ARG A 28 5.15 -1.60 7.24
CA ARG A 28 6.47 -1.12 6.84
C ARG A 28 6.54 -1.05 5.31
N MET A 29 7.12 0.04 4.81
CA MET A 29 7.46 0.20 3.39
C MET A 29 8.87 -0.34 3.15
N GLY A 30 9.15 -0.65 1.91
CA GLY A 30 10.47 -1.06 1.46
C GLY A 30 10.50 -2.40 0.75
N VAL A 31 11.65 -2.69 0.19
CA VAL A 31 11.94 -3.93 -0.52
C VAL A 31 12.73 -4.84 0.43
N TYR A 32 12.31 -6.08 0.56
CA TYR A 32 12.92 -7.12 1.38
C TYR A 32 13.09 -8.37 0.51
N ASP A 33 14.30 -8.84 0.37
CA ASP A 33 14.64 -10.00 -0.48
C ASP A 33 14.09 -9.90 -1.92
N GLY A 34 14.09 -8.68 -2.49
CA GLY A 34 13.58 -8.42 -3.85
C GLY A 34 12.06 -8.32 -3.97
N GLU A 35 11.33 -8.30 -2.86
CA GLU A 35 9.88 -8.19 -2.84
C GLU A 35 9.39 -7.01 -1.99
N LEU A 36 8.20 -6.48 -2.31
CA LEU A 36 7.49 -5.55 -1.45
C LEU A 36 7.00 -6.25 -0.19
N ASN A 37 6.91 -5.52 0.90
CA ASN A 37 6.44 -6.08 2.16
C ASN A 37 5.00 -6.60 2.05
N TYR A 38 4.63 -7.59 2.86
CA TYR A 38 3.29 -8.20 2.86
C TYR A 38 2.20 -7.23 3.32
N CYS A 39 0.98 -7.45 2.83
CA CYS A 39 -0.20 -6.82 3.41
C CYS A 39 -0.48 -7.43 4.80
N PRO A 40 -0.82 -6.60 5.80
CA PRO A 40 -1.35 -7.11 7.06
C PRO A 40 -2.70 -7.79 6.82
N PRO A 41 -3.20 -8.62 7.75
CA PRO A 41 -4.49 -9.29 7.60
C PRO A 41 -5.70 -8.33 7.60
N THR A 42 -5.48 -7.06 7.91
CA THR A 42 -6.51 -6.02 7.88
C THR A 42 -6.86 -5.60 6.45
N PRO A 43 -8.14 -5.39 6.13
CA PRO A 43 -8.60 -5.18 4.76
C PRO A 43 -8.29 -3.79 4.17
N ASN A 44 -7.30 -3.11 4.65
CA ASN A 44 -6.85 -1.77 4.23
C ASN A 44 -5.57 -1.79 3.39
N CYS A 45 -5.22 -2.93 2.79
CA CYS A 45 -4.04 -3.09 1.96
C CYS A 45 -4.32 -3.98 0.76
N VAL A 46 -3.78 -3.62 -0.40
CA VAL A 46 -3.75 -4.45 -1.60
C VAL A 46 -2.33 -4.54 -2.13
N SER A 47 -1.94 -5.70 -2.67
CA SER A 47 -0.62 -5.93 -3.24
C SER A 47 -0.68 -6.96 -4.37
N SER A 48 0.16 -6.75 -5.39
CA SER A 48 0.34 -7.72 -6.47
C SER A 48 1.09 -8.98 -6.02
N GLN A 49 1.79 -8.90 -4.90
CA GLN A 49 2.52 -10.01 -4.28
C GLN A 49 1.73 -10.68 -3.15
N SER A 50 0.48 -10.25 -2.93
CA SER A 50 -0.43 -10.98 -2.01
C SER A 50 -0.90 -12.30 -2.61
N TRP A 51 -1.29 -13.22 -1.76
CA TRP A 51 -1.79 -14.54 -2.15
C TRP A 51 -2.99 -14.42 -3.09
N LYS A 52 -2.88 -15.00 -4.27
CA LYS A 52 -3.87 -14.89 -5.36
C LYS A 52 -5.28 -15.37 -4.98
N TRP A 53 -5.40 -16.27 -4.00
CA TRP A 53 -6.68 -16.75 -3.50
C TRP A 53 -7.39 -15.79 -2.53
N ASN A 54 -6.71 -14.69 -2.11
CA ASN A 54 -7.32 -13.66 -1.29
C ASN A 54 -7.70 -12.44 -2.13
N PRO A 55 -8.93 -12.37 -2.66
CA PRO A 55 -9.34 -11.30 -3.57
C PRO A 55 -9.39 -9.91 -2.90
N LEU A 56 -9.44 -9.85 -1.58
CA LEU A 56 -9.43 -8.59 -0.84
C LEU A 56 -8.06 -7.90 -0.92
N HIS A 57 -6.98 -8.67 -0.85
CA HIS A 57 -5.61 -8.16 -0.85
C HIS A 57 -4.90 -8.29 -2.21
N SER A 58 -5.38 -9.17 -3.09
CA SER A 58 -4.73 -9.42 -4.37
C SER A 58 -5.14 -8.40 -5.43
N ILE A 59 -4.16 -7.86 -6.15
CA ILE A 59 -4.32 -7.02 -7.33
C ILE A 59 -3.31 -7.48 -8.39
N LYS A 60 -3.60 -7.30 -9.68
CA LYS A 60 -2.64 -7.62 -10.73
C LYS A 60 -1.49 -6.62 -10.72
N PRO A 61 -0.23 -7.05 -10.92
CA PRO A 61 0.87 -6.13 -11.16
C PRO A 61 0.61 -5.30 -12.42
N TYR A 62 1.35 -4.21 -12.60
CA TYR A 62 1.32 -3.51 -13.89
C TYR A 62 2.26 -4.22 -14.87
N THR A 63 1.91 -4.21 -16.13
CA THR A 63 2.80 -4.60 -17.23
C THR A 63 2.85 -3.48 -18.26
N TYR A 64 4.05 -3.19 -18.76
CA TYR A 64 4.31 -2.18 -19.78
C TYR A 64 4.92 -2.81 -21.01
N GLU A 65 4.76 -2.19 -22.18
CA GLU A 65 5.22 -2.72 -23.45
C GLU A 65 5.94 -1.61 -24.23
N ASN A 66 6.88 -2.01 -25.09
CA ASN A 66 7.56 -1.14 -26.05
C ASN A 66 8.38 0.04 -25.48
N ILE A 67 8.73 -0.01 -24.20
CA ILE A 67 9.61 0.98 -23.56
C ILE A 67 10.62 0.27 -22.65
N SER A 68 11.74 0.93 -22.38
CA SER A 68 12.74 0.41 -21.44
C SER A 68 12.21 0.45 -20.01
N ARG A 69 12.84 -0.31 -19.10
CA ARG A 69 12.50 -0.31 -17.69
C ARG A 69 12.75 1.07 -17.05
N GLU A 70 13.83 1.71 -17.45
CA GLU A 70 14.21 3.05 -17.01
C GLU A 70 13.21 4.11 -17.50
N ASP A 71 12.74 4.01 -18.74
CA ASP A 71 11.71 4.91 -19.27
C ASP A 71 10.36 4.68 -18.58
N ALA A 72 10.00 3.43 -18.32
CA ALA A 72 8.81 3.10 -17.56
C ALA A 72 8.87 3.66 -16.13
N PHE A 73 10.03 3.54 -15.46
CA PHE A 73 10.26 4.13 -14.14
C PHE A 73 10.09 5.65 -14.17
N ASN A 74 10.72 6.33 -15.13
CA ASN A 74 10.63 7.77 -15.26
C ASN A 74 9.20 8.23 -15.60
N LYS A 75 8.49 7.49 -16.46
CA LYS A 75 7.09 7.77 -16.82
C LYS A 75 6.18 7.73 -15.59
N LEU A 76 6.30 6.66 -14.78
CA LEU A 76 5.53 6.55 -13.54
C LEU A 76 5.91 7.64 -12.54
N LYS A 77 7.21 7.90 -12.35
CA LYS A 77 7.68 8.95 -11.44
C LYS A 77 7.10 10.32 -11.83
N THR A 78 7.19 10.71 -13.11
CA THR A 78 6.65 11.97 -13.61
C THR A 78 5.14 12.08 -13.34
N LEU A 79 4.37 11.04 -13.66
CA LEU A 79 2.93 11.00 -13.38
C LEU A 79 2.62 11.22 -11.89
N LEU A 80 3.42 10.64 -11.00
CA LEU A 80 3.22 10.76 -9.55
C LEU A 80 3.61 12.16 -9.04
N ASP A 81 4.68 12.74 -9.57
CA ASP A 81 5.16 14.09 -9.21
C ASP A 81 4.16 15.19 -9.61
N GLU A 82 3.36 14.97 -10.66
CA GLU A 82 2.33 15.91 -11.11
C GLU A 82 1.08 15.96 -10.20
N LYS A 83 0.96 15.02 -9.24
CA LYS A 83 -0.21 14.94 -8.35
C LYS A 83 -0.04 15.81 -7.11
N GLU A 84 -0.97 16.75 -6.89
CA GLU A 84 -0.90 17.76 -5.81
C GLU A 84 -0.86 17.18 -4.38
N ASN A 85 -1.45 16.01 -4.14
CA ASN A 85 -1.58 15.42 -2.80
C ASN A 85 -0.69 14.18 -2.63
N VAL A 86 0.46 14.16 -3.32
CA VAL A 86 1.38 13.03 -3.32
C VAL A 86 2.78 13.50 -2.95
N SER A 87 3.42 12.79 -2.05
CA SER A 87 4.85 12.94 -1.78
C SER A 87 5.57 11.73 -2.36
N VAL A 88 6.50 11.95 -3.28
CA VAL A 88 7.22 10.89 -4.00
C VAL A 88 8.65 10.78 -3.49
N THR A 89 9.09 9.56 -3.23
CA THR A 89 10.49 9.22 -3.00
C THR A 89 10.87 8.11 -3.96
N ALA A 90 11.89 8.34 -4.77
CA ALA A 90 12.33 7.39 -5.77
C ALA A 90 13.77 6.94 -5.50
N ASP A 91 14.02 5.66 -5.64
CA ASP A 91 15.35 5.05 -5.64
C ASP A 91 15.64 4.47 -7.04
N PRO A 92 16.34 5.21 -7.90
CA PRO A 92 16.63 4.77 -9.25
C PRO A 92 17.56 3.54 -9.31
N ASN A 93 18.41 3.31 -8.32
CA ASN A 93 19.34 2.18 -8.30
C ASN A 93 18.61 0.85 -8.13
N ASN A 94 17.57 0.85 -7.29
CA ASN A 94 16.72 -0.31 -7.05
C ASN A 94 15.43 -0.29 -7.88
N LEU A 95 15.24 0.72 -8.74
CA LEU A 95 14.02 0.95 -9.52
C LEU A 95 12.76 0.81 -8.66
N TYR A 96 12.80 1.46 -7.50
CA TYR A 96 11.75 1.46 -6.50
C TYR A 96 11.22 2.88 -6.25
N ILE A 97 9.91 3.02 -6.25
CA ILE A 97 9.23 4.27 -5.92
C ILE A 97 8.30 4.02 -4.74
N ASN A 98 8.39 4.86 -3.71
CA ASN A 98 7.40 4.91 -2.66
C ASN A 98 6.74 6.28 -2.59
N THR A 99 5.46 6.30 -2.24
CA THR A 99 4.68 7.52 -2.17
C THR A 99 3.77 7.55 -0.95
N PHE A 100 3.48 8.76 -0.50
CA PHE A 100 2.40 9.03 0.44
C PHE A 100 1.31 9.80 -0.29
N TYR A 101 0.12 9.24 -0.35
CA TYR A 101 -1.09 9.90 -0.81
C TYR A 101 -1.83 10.48 0.39
N PHE A 102 -2.09 11.78 0.37
CA PHE A 102 -2.79 12.44 1.48
C PHE A 102 -4.27 12.65 1.12
N THR A 103 -5.18 12.23 2.03
CA THR A 103 -6.61 12.54 1.85
C THR A 103 -6.85 14.03 1.84
N LYS A 104 -7.84 14.50 1.07
CA LYS A 104 -8.06 15.94 0.84
C LYS A 104 -8.42 16.71 2.12
N VAL A 105 -9.19 16.13 3.01
CA VAL A 105 -9.74 16.82 4.19
C VAL A 105 -8.84 16.63 5.41
N PHE A 106 -8.61 15.39 5.80
CA PHE A 106 -7.88 15.08 7.04
C PHE A 106 -6.39 14.86 6.84
N ARG A 107 -5.92 14.88 5.60
CA ARG A 107 -4.52 14.63 5.21
C ARG A 107 -3.95 13.32 5.78
N PHE A 108 -4.79 12.30 5.91
CA PHE A 108 -4.33 10.97 6.30
C PHE A 108 -3.46 10.39 5.19
N PRO A 109 -2.28 9.86 5.53
CA PRO A 109 -1.38 9.27 4.55
C PRO A 109 -1.79 7.84 4.21
N ASP A 110 -1.85 7.53 2.92
CA ASP A 110 -1.85 6.17 2.40
C ASP A 110 -0.48 5.89 1.77
N LYS A 111 0.09 4.75 2.06
CA LYS A 111 1.38 4.31 1.54
C LYS A 111 1.18 3.58 0.22
N VAL A 112 1.90 4.00 -0.83
CA VAL A 112 1.86 3.33 -2.13
C VAL A 112 3.27 3.06 -2.61
N GLU A 113 3.52 1.85 -3.10
CA GLU A 113 4.84 1.37 -3.46
C GLU A 113 4.80 0.72 -4.84
N PHE A 114 5.87 0.93 -5.59
CA PHE A 114 6.09 0.39 -6.92
C PHE A 114 7.51 -0.14 -7.02
N LEU A 115 7.65 -1.41 -7.38
CA LEU A 115 8.93 -2.07 -7.58
C LEU A 115 8.99 -2.66 -8.99
N PHE A 116 9.93 -2.20 -9.79
CA PHE A 116 10.13 -2.69 -11.16
C PHE A 116 10.92 -3.99 -11.13
N ASP A 117 10.38 -5.01 -11.77
CA ASP A 117 11.01 -6.32 -11.87
C ASP A 117 12.27 -6.25 -12.77
N GLU A 118 13.33 -6.96 -12.38
CA GLU A 118 14.59 -6.93 -13.12
C GLU A 118 14.54 -7.73 -14.43
N LYS A 119 13.67 -8.73 -14.52
CA LYS A 119 13.68 -9.74 -15.59
C LYS A 119 12.51 -9.60 -16.55
N THR A 120 11.43 -8.99 -16.10
CA THR A 120 10.17 -8.90 -16.84
C THR A 120 9.68 -7.45 -16.90
N PRO A 121 8.93 -7.03 -17.94
CA PRO A 121 8.35 -5.71 -18.02
C PRO A 121 7.14 -5.55 -17.07
N THR A 122 7.40 -5.78 -15.80
CA THR A 122 6.38 -5.86 -14.75
C THR A 122 6.73 -4.91 -13.60
N VAL A 123 5.73 -4.25 -13.04
CA VAL A 123 5.86 -3.45 -11.82
C VAL A 123 5.02 -4.07 -10.73
N GLN A 124 5.65 -4.53 -9.68
CA GLN A 124 4.97 -4.97 -8.46
C GLN A 124 4.44 -3.74 -7.74
N ILE A 125 3.20 -3.82 -7.26
CA ILE A 125 2.49 -2.70 -6.68
C ILE A 125 1.88 -3.05 -5.33
N ARG A 126 1.87 -2.07 -4.43
CA ARG A 126 1.23 -2.19 -3.12
C ARG A 126 0.64 -0.86 -2.71
N SER A 127 -0.55 -0.88 -2.11
CA SER A 127 -1.17 0.29 -1.50
C SER A 127 -1.81 -0.08 -0.17
N ALA A 128 -1.49 0.68 0.87
CA ALA A 128 -1.95 0.43 2.23
C ALA A 128 -2.29 1.73 2.95
N SER A 129 -3.47 1.79 3.57
CA SER A 129 -3.86 2.91 4.41
C SER A 129 -3.19 2.82 5.77
N VAL A 130 -2.70 3.96 6.27
CA VAL A 130 -2.12 4.07 7.61
C VAL A 130 -3.21 4.13 8.67
N PHE A 131 -4.35 4.73 8.33
CA PHE A 131 -5.50 4.87 9.22
C PHE A 131 -6.72 4.16 8.65
N GLY A 132 -7.44 3.47 9.53
CA GLY A 132 -8.74 2.89 9.19
C GLY A 132 -8.72 1.40 8.90
N ILE A 133 -9.79 0.73 9.35
CA ILE A 133 -10.00 -0.72 9.16
C ILE A 133 -10.72 -0.99 7.84
N PHE A 134 -11.31 0.03 7.19
CA PHE A 134 -12.29 -0.11 6.11
C PHE A 134 -11.96 0.66 4.82
N ASP A 135 -10.72 0.68 4.40
CA ASP A 135 -10.34 1.36 3.14
C ASP A 135 -10.05 0.39 1.97
N ILE A 136 -10.83 -0.68 1.90
CA ILE A 136 -10.59 -1.80 0.96
C ILE A 136 -10.63 -1.32 -0.50
N PHE A 137 -11.49 -0.37 -0.83
CA PHE A 137 -11.75 0.01 -2.22
C PHE A 137 -10.88 1.18 -2.71
N HIS A 138 -10.55 2.15 -1.87
CA HIS A 138 -9.78 3.32 -2.28
C HIS A 138 -8.36 2.96 -2.74
N ASN A 139 -7.69 2.08 -2.01
CA ASN A 139 -6.37 1.59 -2.38
C ASN A 139 -6.38 0.90 -3.75
N ARG A 140 -7.36 0.05 -4.01
CA ARG A 140 -7.52 -0.63 -5.31
C ARG A 140 -7.88 0.35 -6.42
N VAL A 141 -8.88 1.21 -6.19
CA VAL A 141 -9.31 2.22 -7.17
C VAL A 141 -8.16 3.15 -7.54
N ARG A 142 -7.36 3.57 -6.58
CA ARG A 142 -6.16 4.39 -6.80
C ARG A 142 -5.17 3.70 -7.74
N LEU A 143 -4.81 2.46 -7.46
CA LEU A 143 -3.88 1.71 -8.29
C LEU A 143 -4.44 1.47 -9.70
N GLU A 144 -5.71 1.11 -9.83
CA GLU A 144 -6.33 0.94 -11.16
C GLU A 144 -6.46 2.27 -11.92
N TYR A 145 -6.60 3.40 -11.23
CA TYR A 145 -6.58 4.73 -11.84
C TYR A 145 -5.18 5.06 -12.40
N ILE A 146 -4.12 4.84 -11.61
CA ILE A 146 -2.72 5.04 -12.06
C ILE A 146 -2.42 4.14 -13.27
N ARG A 147 -2.84 2.87 -13.24
CA ARG A 147 -2.68 1.93 -14.37
C ARG A 147 -3.27 2.50 -15.66
N ARG A 148 -4.47 3.05 -15.59
CA ARG A 148 -5.16 3.64 -16.75
C ARG A 148 -4.50 4.91 -17.24
N GLU A 149 -4.03 5.78 -16.34
CA GLU A 149 -3.30 7.00 -16.73
C GLU A 149 -1.99 6.69 -17.46
N LEU A 150 -1.34 5.58 -17.10
CA LEU A 150 -0.11 5.10 -17.76
C LEU A 150 -0.39 4.35 -19.07
N ASP A 151 -1.62 3.97 -19.34
CA ASP A 151 -2.00 3.04 -20.42
C ASP A 151 -1.27 1.69 -20.29
N TRP A 152 -1.14 1.19 -19.07
CA TRP A 152 -0.51 -0.09 -18.75
C TRP A 152 -1.56 -1.17 -18.46
N LYS A 153 -1.16 -2.45 -18.66
CA LYS A 153 -2.02 -3.61 -18.41
C LYS A 153 -1.91 -4.12 -16.98
#